data_2854f4f2471e913cc228c41b9b0fcc8c
#
_entry.id   2854f4f2471e913cc228c41b9b0fcc8c
#
_cell.length_a   1.000
_cell.length_b   1.000
_cell.length_c   1.000
_cell.angle_alpha   90.00
_cell.angle_beta   90.00
_cell.angle_gamma   90.00
#
_symmetry.space_group_name_H-M   'P 1'
#
loop_
_entity.id
_entity.type
_entity.pdbx_description
1 polymer ?
#
loop_
_entity_poly.entity_id
_entity_poly.type
_entity_poly.pdbx_seq_one_letter_code
_entity_poly.pdbx_strand_id
1 'polypeptide(L)'
;MKKVTDSFFVSSQITVEDIPEIAKQGFSTIVCNRPNHEEIGQTDYQKIELCCAQNNLKFINLPMSPGHLTSDLIDQTYDLINEENKTFAYCRTGTRCITLWACANVKLNEVSETLDQVNQAGYDLDHLQDFLEDIKAS
;
A
#
# COMPACT_ATOMS: atom_id res chain seq x y z
N MET A 1 -8.67 -4.99 6.67
CA MET A 1 -8.24 -4.35 5.43
C MET A 1 -9.26 -3.33 4.94
N LYS A 2 -8.83 -2.35 4.20
CA LYS A 2 -9.68 -1.31 3.65
C LYS A 2 -9.55 -1.28 2.13
N LYS A 3 -10.66 -1.30 1.44
CA LYS A 3 -10.71 -1.19 -0.02
C LYS A 3 -10.48 0.25 -0.44
N VAL A 4 -9.48 0.49 -1.30
CA VAL A 4 -9.22 1.80 -1.91
C VAL A 4 -9.82 1.83 -3.32
N THR A 5 -9.51 0.81 -4.11
CA THR A 5 -10.13 0.53 -5.41
C THR A 5 -10.44 -0.97 -5.47
N ASP A 6 -11.07 -1.43 -6.54
CA ASP A 6 -11.32 -2.87 -6.72
C ASP A 6 -10.02 -3.68 -6.78
N SER A 7 -8.91 -3.05 -7.16
CA SER A 7 -7.61 -3.72 -7.34
C SER A 7 -6.55 -3.33 -6.32
N PHE A 8 -6.85 -2.45 -5.36
CA PHE A 8 -5.87 -2.01 -4.38
C PHE A 8 -6.50 -1.87 -2.99
N PHE A 9 -5.98 -2.63 -2.03
CA PHE A 9 -6.44 -2.64 -0.64
C PHE A 9 -5.28 -2.31 0.28
N VAL A 10 -5.56 -1.66 1.38
CA VAL A 10 -4.57 -1.32 2.41
C VAL A 10 -4.96 -1.93 3.75
N SER A 11 -3.97 -2.19 4.59
CA SER A 11 -4.18 -2.86 5.88
C SER A 11 -3.14 -2.45 6.91
N SER A 12 -3.50 -2.63 8.18
CA SER A 12 -2.54 -2.64 9.27
C SER A 12 -1.68 -3.91 9.19
N GLN A 13 -0.69 -4.03 10.09
CA GLN A 13 0.22 -5.17 10.16
C GLN A 13 -0.54 -6.50 10.12
N ILE A 14 -0.06 -7.42 9.29
CA ILE A 14 -0.57 -8.78 9.16
C ILE A 14 0.42 -9.79 9.75
N THR A 15 -0.06 -11.00 9.95
CA THR A 15 0.75 -12.15 10.36
C THR A 15 0.69 -13.23 9.29
N VAL A 16 1.50 -14.27 9.44
CA VAL A 16 1.51 -15.39 8.48
C VAL A 16 0.16 -16.09 8.41
N GLU A 17 -0.60 -16.10 9.50
CA GLU A 17 -1.93 -16.73 9.56
C GLU A 17 -2.95 -16.04 8.65
N ASP A 18 -2.74 -14.77 8.30
CA ASP A 18 -3.64 -14.01 7.42
C ASP A 18 -3.46 -14.35 5.95
N ILE A 19 -2.31 -14.89 5.56
CA ILE A 19 -1.94 -15.06 4.14
C ILE A 19 -2.86 -16.00 3.38
N PRO A 20 -3.24 -17.19 3.90
CA PRO A 20 -4.14 -18.09 3.15
C PRO A 20 -5.48 -17.44 2.81
N GLU A 21 -6.05 -16.66 3.73
CA GLU A 21 -7.32 -15.98 3.49
C GLU A 21 -7.18 -14.87 2.45
N ILE A 22 -6.09 -14.12 2.49
CA ILE A 22 -5.80 -13.10 1.48
C ILE A 22 -5.71 -13.74 0.09
N ALA A 23 -5.02 -14.88 -0.01
CA ALA A 23 -4.93 -15.63 -1.26
C ALA A 23 -6.29 -16.06 -1.78
N LYS A 24 -7.17 -16.53 -0.89
CA LYS A 24 -8.54 -16.97 -1.27
C LYS A 24 -9.39 -15.83 -1.80
N GLN A 25 -9.13 -14.60 -1.38
CA GLN A 25 -9.89 -13.43 -1.83
C GLN A 25 -9.47 -12.92 -3.20
N GLY A 26 -8.57 -13.62 -3.88
CA GLY A 26 -8.19 -13.32 -5.26
C GLY A 26 -7.07 -12.30 -5.40
N PHE A 27 -6.39 -11.95 -4.32
CA PHE A 27 -5.20 -11.11 -4.41
C PHE A 27 -4.07 -11.87 -5.10
N SER A 28 -3.31 -11.16 -5.93
CA SER A 28 -2.15 -11.73 -6.61
C SER A 28 -0.83 -11.27 -5.99
N THR A 29 -0.85 -10.12 -5.30
CA THR A 29 0.36 -9.47 -4.80
C THR A 29 0.14 -8.92 -3.40
N ILE A 30 1.13 -9.13 -2.53
CA ILE A 30 1.20 -8.47 -1.22
C ILE A 30 2.40 -7.54 -1.23
N VAL A 31 2.19 -6.30 -0.77
CA VAL A 31 3.23 -5.27 -0.65
C VAL A 31 3.43 -4.94 0.82
N CYS A 32 4.68 -4.96 1.27
CA CYS A 32 5.03 -4.51 2.61
C CYS A 32 5.62 -3.09 2.53
N ASN A 33 4.91 -2.12 3.09
CA ASN A 33 5.39 -0.73 3.20
C ASN A 33 5.97 -0.43 4.58
N ARG A 34 6.23 -1.46 5.38
CA ARG A 34 6.72 -1.30 6.75
C ARG A 34 8.13 -1.86 6.89
N PRO A 35 9.11 -1.06 7.37
CA PRO A 35 10.41 -1.61 7.76
C PRO A 35 10.28 -2.61 8.91
N ASN A 36 11.17 -3.60 8.97
CA ASN A 36 11.23 -4.51 10.12
C ASN A 36 11.62 -3.76 11.39
N HIS A 37 11.27 -4.33 12.52
CA HIS A 37 11.74 -3.88 13.84
C HIS A 37 11.26 -2.49 14.26
N GLU A 38 10.07 -2.08 13.81
CA GLU A 38 9.46 -0.82 14.30
C GLU A 38 8.87 -0.96 15.70
N GLU A 39 8.49 -2.18 16.07
CA GLU A 39 7.99 -2.45 17.43
C GLU A 39 8.27 -3.91 17.81
N ILE A 40 8.25 -4.17 19.13
CA ILE A 40 8.44 -5.52 19.67
C ILE A 40 7.26 -6.39 19.24
N GLY A 41 7.54 -7.60 18.75
CA GLY A 41 6.51 -8.55 18.33
C GLY A 41 6.02 -8.38 16.90
N GLN A 42 6.56 -7.40 16.16
CA GLN A 42 6.24 -7.25 14.76
C GLN A 42 6.72 -8.46 13.95
N THR A 43 5.85 -9.00 13.11
CA THR A 43 6.24 -10.08 12.19
C THR A 43 7.21 -9.55 11.15
N ASP A 44 8.38 -10.18 11.02
CA ASP A 44 9.37 -9.81 10.01
C ASP A 44 8.82 -10.06 8.60
N TYR A 45 9.11 -9.14 7.66
CA TYR A 45 8.61 -9.27 6.30
C TYR A 45 9.10 -10.55 5.62
N GLN A 46 10.28 -11.07 6.00
CA GLN A 46 10.82 -12.30 5.43
C GLN A 46 9.89 -13.51 5.70
N LYS A 47 9.25 -13.55 6.86
CA LYS A 47 8.26 -14.60 7.18
C LYS A 47 7.01 -14.47 6.32
N ILE A 48 6.56 -13.24 6.09
CA ILE A 48 5.43 -12.97 5.21
C ILE A 48 5.77 -13.38 3.77
N GLU A 49 6.95 -13.00 3.30
CA GLU A 49 7.43 -13.34 1.96
C GLU A 49 7.45 -14.85 1.72
N LEU A 50 7.99 -15.60 2.68
CA LEU A 50 8.03 -17.07 2.57
C LEU A 50 6.63 -17.66 2.49
N CYS A 51 5.72 -17.18 3.33
CA CYS A 51 4.33 -17.65 3.34
C CYS A 51 3.61 -17.28 2.03
N CYS A 52 3.89 -16.11 1.46
CA CYS A 52 3.36 -15.72 0.16
C CYS A 52 3.78 -16.71 -0.93
N ALA A 53 5.04 -17.10 -0.96
CA ALA A 53 5.54 -18.08 -1.92
C ALA A 53 4.80 -19.42 -1.79
N GLN A 54 4.49 -19.84 -0.57
CA GLN A 54 3.74 -21.07 -0.29
C GLN A 54 2.27 -20.98 -0.72
N ASN A 55 1.73 -19.78 -0.91
CA ASN A 55 0.35 -19.53 -1.29
C ASN A 55 0.20 -18.95 -2.69
N ASN A 56 1.25 -19.03 -3.51
CA ASN A 56 1.26 -18.53 -4.89
C ASN A 56 0.99 -17.03 -5.01
N LEU A 57 1.41 -16.27 -4.01
CA LEU A 57 1.32 -14.80 -4.00
C LEU A 57 2.68 -14.21 -4.30
N LYS A 58 2.70 -13.15 -5.12
CA LYS A 58 3.90 -12.33 -5.30
C LYS A 58 4.07 -11.45 -4.07
N PHE A 59 5.30 -11.33 -3.57
CA PHE A 59 5.61 -10.44 -2.47
C PHE A 59 6.56 -9.34 -2.92
N ILE A 60 6.26 -8.09 -2.56
CA ILE A 60 7.10 -6.93 -2.89
C ILE A 60 7.39 -6.18 -1.59
N ASN A 61 8.67 -5.99 -1.29
CA ASN A 61 9.09 -5.21 -0.14
C ASN A 61 9.41 -3.79 -0.58
N LEU A 62 8.56 -2.84 -0.19
CA LEU A 62 8.73 -1.40 -0.47
C LEU A 62 8.66 -0.62 0.84
N PRO A 63 9.64 -0.80 1.73
CA PRO A 63 9.55 -0.19 3.05
C PRO A 63 9.67 1.33 2.98
N MET A 64 8.80 1.99 3.72
CA MET A 64 8.83 3.44 3.91
C MET A 64 8.91 3.72 5.41
N SER A 65 10.02 4.30 5.84
CA SER A 65 10.16 4.79 7.21
C SER A 65 9.29 6.04 7.38
N PRO A 66 8.71 6.27 8.58
CA PRO A 66 7.90 7.47 8.81
C PRO A 66 8.67 8.73 8.42
N GLY A 67 8.04 9.60 7.61
CA GLY A 67 8.65 10.85 7.15
C GLY A 67 9.63 10.71 5.98
N HIS A 68 9.86 9.50 5.46
CA HIS A 68 10.81 9.26 4.37
C HIS A 68 10.10 8.84 3.07
N LEU A 69 9.16 9.66 2.63
CA LEU A 69 8.48 9.49 1.35
C LEU A 69 9.43 9.93 0.23
N THR A 70 9.72 9.03 -0.70
CA THR A 70 10.65 9.29 -1.81
C THR A 70 9.93 9.15 -3.15
N SER A 71 10.47 9.82 -4.18
CA SER A 71 9.94 9.68 -5.54
C SER A 71 10.07 8.24 -6.06
N ASP A 72 11.13 7.52 -5.66
CA ASP A 72 11.32 6.13 -6.06
C ASP A 72 10.20 5.23 -5.52
N LEU A 73 9.80 5.41 -4.26
CA LEU A 73 8.67 4.66 -3.68
C LEU A 73 7.36 4.98 -4.40
N ILE A 74 7.16 6.24 -4.75
CA ILE A 74 5.96 6.66 -5.51
C ILE A 74 5.96 6.02 -6.90
N ASP A 75 7.10 6.04 -7.59
CA ASP A 75 7.22 5.47 -8.94
C ASP A 75 6.98 3.96 -8.94
N GLN A 76 7.52 3.25 -7.97
CA GLN A 76 7.28 1.80 -7.85
C GLN A 76 5.83 1.50 -7.51
N THR A 77 5.18 2.32 -6.69
CA THR A 77 3.75 2.17 -6.40
C THR A 77 2.91 2.47 -7.64
N TYR A 78 3.30 3.48 -8.42
CA TYR A 78 2.65 3.80 -9.70
C TYR A 78 2.69 2.60 -10.65
N ASP A 79 3.83 1.95 -10.78
CA ASP A 79 3.96 0.76 -11.62
C ASP A 79 3.02 -0.35 -11.14
N LEU A 80 2.90 -0.54 -9.83
CA LEU A 80 2.00 -1.54 -9.26
C LEU A 80 0.53 -1.27 -9.58
N ILE A 81 0.06 -0.03 -9.46
CA ILE A 81 -1.35 0.28 -9.69
C ILE A 81 -1.71 0.29 -11.18
N ASN A 82 -0.72 0.35 -12.08
CA ASN A 82 -0.94 0.25 -13.52
C ASN A 82 -0.95 -1.19 -14.03
N GLU A 83 -0.57 -2.16 -13.20
CA GLU A 83 -0.67 -3.57 -13.54
C GLU A 83 -2.11 -4.05 -13.31
N GLU A 84 -2.56 -5.03 -14.11
CA GLU A 84 -3.88 -5.63 -13.94
C GLU A 84 -3.84 -6.69 -12.83
N ASN A 85 -3.49 -6.28 -11.62
CA ASN A 85 -3.35 -7.16 -10.47
C ASN A 85 -4.16 -6.64 -9.30
N LYS A 86 -4.63 -7.56 -8.46
CA LYS A 86 -5.27 -7.19 -7.20
C LYS A 86 -4.21 -7.20 -6.10
N THR A 87 -3.91 -6.03 -5.54
CA THR A 87 -2.81 -5.80 -4.63
C THR A 87 -3.30 -5.53 -3.21
N PHE A 88 -2.66 -6.19 -2.26
CA PHE A 88 -2.87 -6.01 -0.83
C PHE A 88 -1.59 -5.39 -0.24
N ALA A 89 -1.67 -4.15 0.25
CA ALA A 89 -0.55 -3.46 0.85
C ALA A 89 -0.75 -3.32 2.36
N TYR A 90 0.30 -3.51 3.13
CA TYR A 90 0.22 -3.33 4.58
C TYR A 90 1.40 -2.52 5.11
N CYS A 91 1.15 -1.83 6.22
CA CYS A 91 2.17 -1.19 7.04
C CYS A 91 1.70 -1.31 8.51
N ARG A 92 2.02 -0.35 9.38
CA ARG A 92 1.55 -0.42 10.75
C ARG A 92 0.04 -0.21 10.86
N THR A 93 -0.50 0.82 10.17
CA THR A 93 -1.91 1.22 10.24
C THR A 93 -2.60 1.31 8.88
N GLY A 94 -1.85 1.15 7.80
CA GLY A 94 -2.32 1.37 6.44
C GLY A 94 -2.09 2.78 5.92
N THR A 95 -1.71 3.72 6.78
CA THR A 95 -1.56 5.14 6.39
C THR A 95 -0.44 5.36 5.38
N ARG A 96 0.72 4.72 5.58
CA ARG A 96 1.82 4.82 4.60
C ARG A 96 1.45 4.22 3.26
N CYS A 97 0.71 3.10 3.29
CA CYS A 97 0.23 2.44 2.08
C CYS A 97 -0.69 3.36 1.27
N ILE A 98 -1.68 3.95 1.92
CA ILE A 98 -2.64 4.81 1.21
C ILE A 98 -2.02 6.14 0.80
N THR A 99 -1.02 6.63 1.55
CA THR A 99 -0.26 7.82 1.15
C THR A 99 0.51 7.57 -0.15
N LEU A 100 1.21 6.45 -0.26
CA LEU A 100 1.90 6.08 -1.49
C LEU A 100 0.92 5.87 -2.64
N TRP A 101 -0.21 5.22 -2.38
CA TRP A 101 -1.25 5.05 -3.38
C TRP A 101 -1.76 6.40 -3.88
N ALA A 102 -2.05 7.34 -2.98
CA ALA A 102 -2.55 8.66 -3.35
C ALA A 102 -1.54 9.42 -4.21
N CYS A 103 -0.27 9.41 -3.82
CA CYS A 103 0.80 10.07 -4.58
C CYS A 103 0.95 9.49 -5.99
N ALA A 104 0.78 8.18 -6.14
CA ALA A 104 0.82 7.52 -7.44
C ALA A 104 -0.44 7.81 -8.26
N ASN A 105 -1.61 7.77 -7.60
CA ASN A 105 -2.90 7.91 -8.27
C ASN A 105 -3.12 9.29 -8.89
N VAL A 106 -2.58 10.35 -8.28
CA VAL A 106 -2.73 11.71 -8.82
C VAL A 106 -1.98 11.92 -10.13
N LYS A 107 -1.08 11.02 -10.50
CA LYS A 107 -0.44 11.05 -11.82
C LYS A 107 -1.41 10.70 -12.93
N LEU A 108 -2.51 9.98 -12.60
CA LEU A 108 -3.50 9.50 -13.55
C LEU A 108 -4.88 10.17 -13.37
N ASN A 109 -5.18 10.63 -12.16
CA ASN A 109 -6.51 11.09 -11.77
C ASN A 109 -6.43 12.42 -11.05
N GLU A 110 -7.59 13.08 -10.89
CA GLU A 110 -7.66 14.36 -10.20
C GLU A 110 -7.35 14.22 -8.70
N VAL A 111 -6.78 15.27 -8.11
CA VAL A 111 -6.46 15.30 -6.68
C VAL A 111 -7.74 15.19 -5.84
N SER A 112 -8.81 15.91 -6.22
CA SER A 112 -10.07 15.85 -5.48
C SER A 112 -10.67 14.45 -5.45
N GLU A 113 -10.65 13.75 -6.58
CA GLU A 113 -11.15 12.37 -6.67
C GLU A 113 -10.31 11.43 -5.82
N THR A 114 -8.98 11.61 -5.83
CA THR A 114 -8.05 10.81 -5.03
C THR A 114 -8.34 10.99 -3.54
N LEU A 115 -8.50 12.23 -3.08
CA LEU A 115 -8.79 12.51 -1.68
C LEU A 115 -10.15 11.96 -1.26
N ASP A 116 -11.15 11.99 -2.14
CA ASP A 116 -12.47 11.39 -1.88
C ASP A 116 -12.34 9.87 -1.68
N GLN A 117 -11.55 9.20 -2.52
CA GLN A 117 -11.32 7.74 -2.39
C GLN A 117 -10.60 7.42 -1.09
N VAL A 118 -9.62 8.24 -0.69
CA VAL A 118 -8.92 8.10 0.60
C VAL A 118 -9.91 8.21 1.76
N ASN A 119 -10.78 9.21 1.73
CA ASN A 119 -11.79 9.42 2.76
C ASN A 119 -12.78 8.26 2.82
N GLN A 120 -13.22 7.75 1.69
CA GLN A 120 -14.13 6.59 1.62
C GLN A 120 -13.48 5.33 2.19
N ALA A 121 -12.17 5.19 2.09
CA ALA A 121 -11.43 4.07 2.68
C ALA A 121 -11.22 4.22 4.19
N GLY A 122 -11.61 5.36 4.77
CA GLY A 122 -11.52 5.61 6.21
C GLY A 122 -10.26 6.33 6.67
N TYR A 123 -9.54 6.95 5.74
CA TYR A 123 -8.34 7.73 6.04
C TYR A 123 -8.56 9.19 5.69
N ASP A 124 -7.68 10.06 6.14
CA ASP A 124 -7.73 11.50 5.88
C ASP A 124 -6.34 11.98 5.47
N LEU A 125 -6.21 12.40 4.22
CA LEU A 125 -5.00 12.99 3.65
C LEU A 125 -5.25 14.41 3.14
N ASP A 126 -6.31 15.07 3.59
CA ASP A 126 -6.67 16.42 3.11
C ASP A 126 -5.54 17.42 3.34
N HIS A 127 -4.75 17.23 4.40
CA HIS A 127 -3.57 18.07 4.67
C HIS A 127 -2.44 17.92 3.65
N LEU A 128 -2.51 16.93 2.76
CA LEU A 128 -1.52 16.71 1.69
C LEU A 128 -1.98 17.26 0.34
N GLN A 129 -3.09 17.99 0.28
CA GLN A 129 -3.64 18.46 -0.99
C GLN A 129 -2.60 19.19 -1.85
N ASP A 130 -1.90 20.16 -1.28
CA ASP A 130 -0.90 20.94 -2.04
C ASP A 130 0.25 20.06 -2.51
N PHE A 131 0.71 19.15 -1.66
CA PHE A 131 1.75 18.19 -2.01
C PHE A 131 1.32 17.30 -3.18
N LEU A 132 0.08 16.79 -3.14
CA LEU A 132 -0.47 15.97 -4.22
C LEU A 132 -0.61 16.75 -5.53
N GLU A 133 -0.99 18.03 -5.45
CA GLU A 133 -1.06 18.89 -6.63
C GLU A 133 0.30 19.15 -7.25
N ASP A 134 1.34 19.29 -6.43
CA ASP A 134 2.72 19.41 -6.89
C ASP A 134 3.17 18.14 -7.64
N ILE A 135 2.83 16.97 -7.13
CA ILE A 135 3.15 15.70 -7.79
C ILE A 135 2.44 15.63 -9.15
N LYS A 136 1.15 15.99 -9.19
CA LYS A 136 0.36 15.96 -10.43
C LYS A 136 0.93 16.91 -11.48
N ALA A 137 1.44 18.06 -11.05
CA ALA A 137 1.96 19.09 -11.95
C ALA A 137 3.36 18.77 -12.50
N SER A 138 4.09 17.85 -11.88
CA SER A 138 5.48 17.55 -12.27
C SER A 138 5.60 16.54 -13.42
#